data_e3b634462717085f42242201206e714b
#
_entry.id   e3b634462717085f42242201206e714b
#
_cell.length_a   1.000
_cell.length_b   1.000
_cell.length_c   1.000
_cell.angle_alpha   90.00
_cell.angle_beta   90.00
_cell.angle_gamma   90.00
#
_symmetry.space_group_name_H-M   'P 1'
#
loop_
_entity.id
_entity.type
_entity.pdbx_description
1 polymer ?
#
loop_
_entity_poly.entity_id
_entity_poly.type
_entity_poly.pdbx_seq_one_letter_code
_entity_poly.pdbx_strand_id
1 'polypeptide(L)'
;SDQRLRKHLNMDISKIAEQQLADYRSINPGTCFNEDDFSLSINEAYAVQEAVVGLRLKEGETVIGYKVGCTGPGTTKLFGMQGPIRGTLFESEVHESGVELNANQFCNLAIEAEMAIKVGENGTVQSIFPVIELHNFVFQAPQKSLSELIANNGLNKGIILSKNNWQTSAKVYPETSVLSLEINGSEIDS
;
A
#
# COMPACT_ATOMS: atom_id res chain seq x y z
N SER A 1 -23.79 1.78 23.06
CA SER A 1 -23.44 0.95 24.08
C SER A 1 -23.44 -0.55 23.73
N ASP A 2 -24.10 -1.44 24.36
CA ASP A 2 -23.92 -2.90 24.28
C ASP A 2 -24.19 -3.53 22.88
N GLN A 3 -25.05 -2.95 22.08
CA GLN A 3 -25.32 -3.41 20.70
C GLN A 3 -24.17 -3.14 19.71
N ARG A 4 -23.40 -2.06 19.88
CA ARG A 4 -22.21 -1.80 19.07
C ARG A 4 -21.09 -2.78 19.38
N LEU A 5 -20.88 -3.12 20.64
CA LEU A 5 -19.92 -4.13 21.08
C LEU A 5 -20.26 -5.55 20.57
N ARG A 6 -21.54 -5.88 20.46
CA ARG A 6 -21.97 -7.20 19.94
C ARG A 6 -21.88 -7.31 18.42
N LYS A 7 -21.97 -6.21 17.66
CA LYS A 7 -21.81 -6.21 16.21
C LYS A 7 -20.35 -6.46 15.78
N HIS A 8 -19.37 -6.03 16.59
CA HIS A 8 -17.95 -6.33 16.35
C HIS A 8 -17.54 -7.79 16.68
N LEU A 9 -18.32 -8.48 17.52
CA LEU A 9 -18.00 -9.84 17.98
C LEU A 9 -18.22 -10.96 16.95
N ASN A 10 -18.75 -10.63 15.75
CA ASN A 10 -19.06 -11.65 14.73
C ASN A 10 -18.67 -11.18 13.31
N MET A 11 -17.63 -10.33 13.18
CA MET A 11 -17.15 -9.89 11.88
C MET A 11 -16.36 -11.03 11.23
N ASP A 12 -16.85 -11.54 10.11
CA ASP A 12 -16.19 -12.61 9.36
C ASP A 12 -15.06 -12.03 8.49
N ILE A 13 -13.87 -11.97 9.07
CA ILE A 13 -12.65 -11.44 8.42
C ILE A 13 -12.40 -12.14 7.07
N SER A 14 -12.70 -13.45 6.98
CA SER A 14 -12.48 -14.19 5.74
C SER A 14 -13.37 -13.68 4.61
N LYS A 15 -14.67 -13.44 4.89
CA LYS A 15 -15.59 -12.89 3.89
C LYS A 15 -15.22 -11.47 3.47
N ILE A 16 -14.79 -10.64 4.42
CA ILE A 16 -14.33 -9.30 4.11
C ILE A 16 -13.09 -9.36 3.24
N ALA A 17 -12.14 -10.25 3.54
CA ALA A 17 -10.94 -10.42 2.74
C ALA A 17 -11.24 -10.93 1.32
N GLU A 18 -12.17 -11.86 1.16
CA GLU A 18 -12.64 -12.32 -0.16
C GLU A 18 -13.25 -11.16 -0.97
N GLN A 19 -14.09 -10.34 -0.33
CA GLN A 19 -14.65 -9.15 -0.96
C GLN A 19 -13.58 -8.14 -1.33
N GLN A 20 -12.65 -7.84 -0.41
CA GLN A 20 -11.54 -6.92 -0.67
C GLN A 20 -10.67 -7.37 -1.85
N LEU A 21 -10.38 -8.66 -1.97
CA LEU A 21 -9.61 -9.19 -3.09
C LEU A 21 -10.39 -9.09 -4.41
N ALA A 22 -11.69 -9.40 -4.39
CA ALA A 22 -12.56 -9.25 -5.55
C ALA A 22 -12.65 -7.78 -6.00
N ASP A 23 -12.81 -6.87 -5.07
CA ASP A 23 -12.86 -5.42 -5.29
C ASP A 23 -11.56 -4.90 -5.89
N TYR A 24 -10.42 -5.31 -5.34
CA TYR A 24 -9.10 -4.97 -5.86
C TYR A 24 -8.94 -5.40 -7.32
N ARG A 25 -9.37 -6.60 -7.67
CA ARG A 25 -9.30 -7.17 -9.02
C ARG A 25 -10.27 -6.52 -10.00
N SER A 26 -11.42 -6.09 -9.52
CA SER A 26 -12.41 -5.36 -10.33
C SER A 26 -12.14 -3.86 -10.43
N ILE A 27 -10.99 -3.39 -9.91
CA ILE A 27 -10.55 -1.99 -9.97
C ILE A 27 -11.54 -1.06 -9.22
N ASN A 28 -12.15 -1.57 -8.17
CA ASN A 28 -13.06 -0.83 -7.28
C ASN A 28 -12.80 -1.20 -5.81
N PRO A 29 -11.60 -0.91 -5.27
CA PRO A 29 -11.17 -1.41 -3.96
C PRO A 29 -12.04 -0.85 -2.83
N GLY A 30 -12.34 -1.71 -1.86
CA GLY A 30 -12.90 -1.31 -0.57
C GLY A 30 -14.40 -1.09 -0.54
N THR A 31 -15.19 -1.76 -1.37
CA THR A 31 -16.65 -1.52 -1.44
C THR A 31 -17.39 -1.76 -0.13
N CYS A 32 -16.89 -2.62 0.76
CA CYS A 32 -17.48 -2.81 2.09
C CYS A 32 -17.52 -1.52 2.93
N PHE A 33 -16.63 -0.57 2.69
CA PHE A 33 -16.60 0.72 3.38
C PHE A 33 -17.67 1.70 2.89
N ASN A 34 -18.40 1.39 1.81
CA ASN A 34 -19.56 2.17 1.38
C ASN A 34 -20.79 1.99 2.30
N GLU A 35 -20.81 0.95 3.11
CA GLU A 35 -21.93 0.70 4.01
C GLU A 35 -21.86 1.63 5.22
N ASP A 36 -22.94 2.34 5.51
CA ASP A 36 -23.00 3.38 6.55
C ASP A 36 -22.58 2.90 7.95
N ASP A 37 -22.81 1.63 8.25
CA ASP A 37 -22.52 1.02 9.55
C ASP A 37 -21.22 0.19 9.56
N PHE A 38 -20.49 0.14 8.45
CA PHE A 38 -19.26 -0.67 8.37
C PHE A 38 -18.06 0.12 8.91
N SER A 39 -17.36 -0.50 9.84
CA SER A 39 -16.09 0.03 10.36
C SER A 39 -15.23 -1.08 10.90
N LEU A 40 -13.93 -0.94 10.77
CA LEU A 40 -12.93 -1.84 11.33
C LEU A 40 -12.10 -1.11 12.38
N SER A 41 -11.72 -1.81 13.44
CA SER A 41 -10.59 -1.40 14.25
C SER A 41 -9.27 -1.56 13.47
N ILE A 42 -8.20 -0.95 13.94
CA ILE A 42 -6.87 -1.10 13.32
C ILE A 42 -6.43 -2.57 13.26
N ASN A 43 -6.68 -3.33 14.34
CA ASN A 43 -6.34 -4.75 14.38
C ASN A 43 -7.16 -5.57 13.39
N GLU A 44 -8.45 -5.30 13.26
CA GLU A 44 -9.31 -5.96 12.26
C GLU A 44 -8.89 -5.59 10.83
N ALA A 45 -8.51 -4.34 10.58
CA ALA A 45 -8.02 -3.90 9.29
C ALA A 45 -6.73 -4.64 8.87
N TYR A 46 -5.78 -4.81 9.79
CA TYR A 46 -4.61 -5.66 9.56
C TYR A 46 -4.97 -7.13 9.39
N ALA A 47 -5.93 -7.66 10.15
CA ALA A 47 -6.38 -9.04 9.96
C ALA A 47 -7.00 -9.26 8.57
N VAL A 48 -7.78 -8.30 8.07
CA VAL A 48 -8.29 -8.32 6.68
C VAL A 48 -7.14 -8.27 5.68
N GLN A 49 -6.19 -7.34 5.83
CA GLN A 49 -5.01 -7.23 4.96
C GLN A 49 -4.24 -8.55 4.91
N GLU A 50 -3.96 -9.18 6.06
CA GLU A 50 -3.24 -10.45 6.16
C GLU A 50 -4.03 -11.61 5.55
N ALA A 51 -5.36 -11.63 5.70
CA ALA A 51 -6.21 -12.63 5.08
C ALA A 51 -6.22 -12.50 3.54
N VAL A 52 -6.25 -11.27 3.00
CA VAL A 52 -6.09 -11.02 1.55
C VAL A 52 -4.75 -11.53 1.06
N VAL A 53 -3.66 -11.25 1.79
CA VAL A 53 -2.32 -11.80 1.46
C VAL A 53 -2.37 -13.33 1.43
N GLY A 54 -2.99 -13.95 2.42
CA GLY A 54 -3.15 -15.41 2.48
C GLY A 54 -3.92 -15.99 1.28
N LEU A 55 -4.95 -15.30 0.79
CA LEU A 55 -5.68 -15.69 -0.43
C LEU A 55 -4.77 -15.62 -1.67
N ARG A 56 -4.04 -14.52 -1.84
CA ARG A 56 -3.12 -14.32 -2.97
C ARG A 56 -1.99 -15.34 -2.98
N LEU A 57 -1.42 -15.68 -1.81
CA LEU A 57 -0.41 -16.73 -1.68
C LEU A 57 -0.94 -18.12 -2.07
N LYS A 58 -2.19 -18.45 -1.70
CA LYS A 58 -2.85 -19.70 -2.10
C LYS A 58 -3.04 -19.82 -3.62
N GLU A 59 -3.17 -18.69 -4.30
CA GLU A 59 -3.28 -18.61 -5.77
C GLU A 59 -1.92 -18.61 -6.48
N GLY A 60 -0.81 -18.72 -5.71
CA GLY A 60 0.55 -18.82 -6.24
C GLY A 60 1.28 -17.48 -6.39
N GLU A 61 0.74 -16.38 -5.89
CA GLU A 61 1.48 -15.12 -5.87
C GLU A 61 2.61 -15.15 -4.83
N THR A 62 3.65 -14.36 -5.06
CA THR A 62 4.84 -14.28 -4.21
C THR A 62 4.95 -12.91 -3.57
N VAL A 63 5.12 -12.87 -2.25
CA VAL A 63 5.46 -11.65 -1.52
C VAL A 63 6.96 -11.39 -1.66
N ILE A 64 7.32 -10.17 -2.07
CA ILE A 64 8.72 -9.75 -2.23
C ILE A 64 9.17 -8.70 -1.22
N GLY A 65 8.26 -8.11 -0.47
CA GLY A 65 8.57 -7.09 0.50
C GLY A 65 7.35 -6.38 1.06
N TYR A 66 7.62 -5.23 1.65
CA TYR A 66 6.61 -4.42 2.32
C TYR A 66 6.81 -2.95 1.98
N LYS A 67 5.71 -2.21 1.91
CA LYS A 67 5.71 -0.76 1.92
C LYS A 67 5.49 -0.25 3.34
N VAL A 68 6.05 0.92 3.63
CA VAL A 68 5.84 1.67 4.88
C VAL A 68 5.19 2.99 4.51
N GLY A 69 3.93 3.16 4.85
CA GLY A 69 3.16 4.34 4.50
C GLY A 69 2.90 5.26 5.68
N CYS A 70 2.40 6.47 5.40
CA CYS A 70 2.06 7.47 6.42
C CYS A 70 3.24 7.87 7.30
N THR A 71 4.41 8.05 6.71
CA THR A 71 5.63 8.46 7.43
C THR A 71 5.74 9.97 7.61
N GLY A 72 5.03 10.75 6.80
CA GLY A 72 5.04 12.21 6.85
C GLY A 72 4.16 12.81 7.95
N PRO A 73 4.47 14.03 8.45
CA PRO A 73 3.71 14.68 9.51
C PRO A 73 2.26 15.02 9.10
N GLY A 74 2.00 15.23 7.81
CA GLY A 74 0.66 15.51 7.30
C GLY A 74 -0.29 14.33 7.47
N THR A 75 0.14 13.13 7.08
CA THR A 75 -0.67 11.92 7.19
C THR A 75 -0.81 11.44 8.63
N THR A 76 0.26 11.52 9.44
CA THR A 76 0.18 11.18 10.87
C THR A 76 -0.80 12.08 11.62
N LYS A 77 -0.84 13.38 11.30
CA LYS A 77 -1.81 14.31 11.87
C LYS A 77 -3.23 14.04 11.37
N LEU A 78 -3.40 13.78 10.07
CA LEU A 78 -4.73 13.53 9.47
C LEU A 78 -5.42 12.33 10.11
N PHE A 79 -4.68 11.25 10.34
CA PHE A 79 -5.23 10.00 10.89
C PHE A 79 -5.04 9.85 12.40
N GLY A 80 -4.40 10.82 13.07
CA GLY A 80 -4.16 10.77 14.53
C GLY A 80 -3.30 9.57 14.98
N MET A 81 -2.43 9.07 14.10
CA MET A 81 -1.66 7.85 14.35
C MET A 81 -0.32 8.14 15.05
N GLN A 82 0.19 7.13 15.75
CA GLN A 82 1.48 7.19 16.48
C GLN A 82 2.63 6.51 15.74
N GLY A 83 2.48 6.23 14.47
CA GLY A 83 3.51 5.57 13.68
C GLY A 83 3.01 5.19 12.29
N PRO A 84 3.91 4.71 11.43
CA PRO A 84 3.58 4.35 10.07
C PRO A 84 2.69 3.11 9.99
N ILE A 85 2.05 2.95 8.84
CA ILE A 85 1.38 1.71 8.46
C ILE A 85 2.30 0.86 7.58
N ARG A 86 1.96 -0.41 7.44
CA ARG A 86 2.58 -1.33 6.47
C ARG A 86 1.57 -1.82 5.45
N GLY A 87 2.07 -2.11 4.26
CA GLY A 87 1.38 -2.87 3.22
C GLY A 87 2.31 -3.93 2.64
N THR A 88 1.77 -4.89 1.91
CA THR A 88 2.50 -6.00 1.31
C THR A 88 2.74 -5.75 -0.17
N LEU A 89 3.97 -5.98 -0.64
CA LEU A 89 4.35 -5.93 -2.04
C LEU A 89 4.40 -7.33 -2.64
N PHE A 90 3.77 -7.51 -3.80
CA PHE A 90 3.78 -8.75 -4.55
C PHE A 90 4.66 -8.65 -5.80
N GLU A 91 5.32 -9.75 -6.15
CA GLU A 91 6.19 -9.82 -7.33
C GLU A 91 5.43 -9.45 -8.62
N SER A 92 4.17 -9.84 -8.73
CA SER A 92 3.29 -9.52 -9.86
C SER A 92 3.02 -8.02 -10.07
N GLU A 93 3.31 -7.20 -9.06
CA GLU A 93 3.08 -5.74 -9.04
C GLU A 93 4.39 -4.95 -9.18
N VAL A 94 5.49 -5.62 -9.47
CA VAL A 94 6.79 -4.99 -9.71
C VAL A 94 7.00 -4.79 -11.20
N HIS A 95 7.24 -3.56 -11.58
CA HIS A 95 7.51 -3.17 -12.97
C HIS A 95 8.93 -2.63 -13.09
N GLU A 96 9.47 -2.67 -14.30
CA GLU A 96 10.77 -2.04 -14.61
C GLU A 96 10.60 -0.71 -15.32
N SER A 97 11.56 0.18 -15.14
CA SER A 97 11.61 1.48 -15.82
C SER A 97 11.47 1.32 -17.34
N GLY A 98 10.63 2.14 -17.93
CA GLY A 98 10.22 2.06 -19.33
C GLY A 98 8.95 1.25 -19.58
N VAL A 99 8.31 0.72 -18.52
CA VAL A 99 7.01 0.05 -18.63
C VAL A 99 5.95 1.04 -19.14
N GLU A 100 5.07 0.54 -20.00
CA GLU A 100 3.83 1.19 -20.37
C GLU A 100 2.69 0.54 -19.62
N LEU A 101 2.00 1.31 -18.79
CA LEU A 101 0.88 0.83 -17.99
C LEU A 101 -0.45 1.30 -18.61
N ASN A 102 -1.40 0.38 -18.69
CA ASN A 102 -2.74 0.72 -19.17
C ASN A 102 -3.51 1.49 -18.07
N ALA A 103 -3.93 2.71 -18.37
CA ALA A 103 -4.71 3.54 -17.45
C ALA A 103 -5.97 2.85 -16.92
N ASN A 104 -6.57 1.94 -17.69
CA ASN A 104 -7.75 1.16 -17.27
C ASN A 104 -7.46 0.13 -16.16
N GLN A 105 -6.22 -0.08 -15.79
CA GLN A 105 -5.84 -0.92 -14.64
C GLN A 105 -5.92 -0.18 -13.30
N PHE A 106 -6.23 1.12 -13.35
CA PHE A 106 -6.32 1.98 -12.18
C PHE A 106 -7.69 2.63 -12.10
N CYS A 107 -8.23 2.73 -10.90
CA CYS A 107 -9.46 3.51 -10.66
C CYS A 107 -9.16 4.99 -10.42
N ASN A 108 -8.06 5.30 -9.77
CA ASN A 108 -7.56 6.66 -9.56
C ASN A 108 -6.05 6.58 -9.28
N LEU A 109 -5.25 6.57 -10.35
CA LEU A 109 -3.80 6.46 -10.22
C LEU A 109 -3.21 7.68 -9.52
N ALA A 110 -2.49 7.44 -8.44
CA ALA A 110 -1.53 8.36 -7.87
C ALA A 110 -0.14 7.74 -7.90
N ILE A 111 0.88 8.56 -8.00
CA ILE A 111 2.28 8.14 -7.99
C ILE A 111 3.05 8.93 -6.94
N GLU A 112 4.00 8.28 -6.28
CA GLU A 112 4.88 8.88 -5.30
C GLU A 112 6.33 8.50 -5.57
N ALA A 113 7.24 9.44 -5.36
CA ALA A 113 8.67 9.14 -5.32
C ALA A 113 9.01 8.60 -3.93
N GLU A 114 9.62 7.42 -3.88
CA GLU A 114 9.94 6.72 -2.65
C GLU A 114 11.36 6.15 -2.66
N MET A 115 11.89 5.89 -1.48
CA MET A 115 13.16 5.19 -1.31
C MET A 115 12.89 3.74 -0.89
N ALA A 116 13.42 2.80 -1.65
CA ALA A 116 13.38 1.39 -1.32
C ALA A 116 14.69 0.93 -0.68
N ILE A 117 14.57 -0.03 0.24
CA ILE A 117 15.69 -0.69 0.90
C ILE A 117 15.65 -2.17 0.55
N LYS A 118 16.73 -2.69 -0.04
CA LYS A 118 16.91 -4.13 -0.20
C LYS A 118 17.58 -4.69 1.03
N VAL A 119 16.90 -5.62 1.69
CA VAL A 119 17.37 -6.29 2.90
C VAL A 119 17.90 -7.68 2.54
N GLY A 120 19.08 -8.02 3.04
CA GLY A 120 19.66 -9.35 2.89
C GLY A 120 19.13 -10.34 3.92
N GLU A 121 19.52 -11.62 3.76
CA GLU A 121 19.07 -12.74 4.60
C GLU A 121 19.31 -12.52 6.11
N ASN A 122 20.33 -11.77 6.46
CA ASN A 122 20.66 -11.46 7.86
C ASN A 122 20.05 -10.15 8.38
N GLY A 123 19.06 -9.59 7.67
CA GLY A 123 18.49 -8.29 8.02
C GLY A 123 19.40 -7.09 7.74
N THR A 124 20.51 -7.27 7.04
CA THR A 124 21.43 -6.20 6.68
C THR A 124 20.95 -5.45 5.43
N VAL A 125 21.12 -4.13 5.43
CA VAL A 125 20.83 -3.32 4.25
C VAL A 125 21.85 -3.63 3.15
N GLN A 126 21.38 -4.14 2.03
CA GLN A 126 22.21 -4.45 0.85
C GLN A 126 22.29 -3.27 -0.12
N SER A 127 21.17 -2.61 -0.35
CA SER A 127 21.11 -1.43 -1.21
C SER A 127 19.96 -0.52 -0.83
N ILE A 128 20.09 0.76 -1.19
CA ILE A 128 19.05 1.80 -1.04
C ILE A 128 18.93 2.46 -2.41
N PHE A 129 17.72 2.61 -2.93
CA PHE A 129 17.50 3.12 -4.27
C PHE A 129 16.12 3.77 -4.42
N PRO A 130 15.96 4.75 -5.33
CA PRO A 130 14.66 5.36 -5.59
C PRO A 130 13.75 4.42 -6.38
N VAL A 131 12.45 4.52 -6.11
CA VAL A 131 11.38 3.85 -6.85
C VAL A 131 10.23 4.83 -7.10
N ILE A 132 9.36 4.49 -8.05
CA ILE A 132 8.05 5.13 -8.16
C ILE A 132 7.05 4.17 -7.53
N GLU A 133 6.31 4.62 -6.53
CA GLU A 133 5.18 3.89 -5.96
C GLU A 133 3.90 4.20 -6.72
N LEU A 134 3.10 3.18 -6.98
CA LEU A 134 1.82 3.27 -7.66
C LEU A 134 0.69 3.02 -6.67
N HIS A 135 -0.31 3.89 -6.66
CA HIS A 135 -1.48 3.79 -5.82
C HIS A 135 -2.78 3.79 -6.64
N ASN A 136 -3.76 3.03 -6.19
CA ASN A 136 -5.18 3.31 -6.47
C ASN A 136 -5.71 4.21 -5.36
N PHE A 137 -5.68 5.52 -5.55
CA PHE A 137 -6.03 6.49 -4.51
C PHE A 137 -7.55 6.64 -4.38
N VAL A 138 -8.19 5.64 -3.77
CA VAL A 138 -9.64 5.59 -3.55
C VAL A 138 -9.96 5.29 -2.10
N PHE A 139 -10.89 6.07 -1.56
CA PHE A 139 -11.57 5.81 -0.29
C PHE A 139 -13.06 5.73 -0.56
N GLN A 140 -13.70 4.66 -0.12
CA GLN A 140 -15.13 4.41 -0.30
C GLN A 140 -15.96 4.96 0.88
N ALA A 141 -15.35 5.00 2.08
CA ALA A 141 -16.02 5.56 3.25
C ALA A 141 -16.32 7.05 3.07
N PRO A 142 -17.45 7.56 3.60
CA PRO A 142 -17.78 8.99 3.58
C PRO A 142 -16.68 9.87 4.19
N GLN A 143 -15.95 9.32 5.15
CA GLN A 143 -14.77 9.96 5.74
C GLN A 143 -13.58 9.01 5.64
N LYS A 144 -12.47 9.50 5.11
CA LYS A 144 -11.21 8.74 5.02
C LYS A 144 -10.82 8.24 6.41
N SER A 145 -10.54 6.95 6.52
CA SER A 145 -10.13 6.32 7.76
C SER A 145 -8.82 5.55 7.62
N LEU A 146 -8.09 5.46 8.72
CA LEU A 146 -6.86 4.69 8.77
C LEU A 146 -7.14 3.19 8.58
N SER A 147 -8.24 2.68 9.11
CA SER A 147 -8.61 1.28 8.97
C SER A 147 -8.95 0.91 7.52
N GLU A 148 -9.60 1.81 6.77
CA GLU A 148 -9.83 1.61 5.33
C GLU A 148 -8.51 1.58 4.56
N LEU A 149 -7.61 2.53 4.85
CA LEU A 149 -6.28 2.57 4.24
C LEU A 149 -5.50 1.27 4.49
N ILE A 150 -5.47 0.77 5.72
CA ILE A 150 -4.77 -0.46 6.09
C ILE A 150 -5.42 -1.68 5.43
N ALA A 151 -6.75 -1.81 5.48
CA ALA A 151 -7.47 -2.93 4.88
C ALA A 151 -7.30 -3.00 3.35
N ASN A 152 -7.13 -1.85 2.70
CA ASN A 152 -6.79 -1.75 1.28
C ASN A 152 -5.28 -1.81 0.99
N ASN A 153 -4.50 -2.44 1.86
CA ASN A 153 -3.07 -2.64 1.68
C ASN A 153 -2.27 -1.33 1.47
N GLY A 154 -2.65 -0.25 2.15
CA GLY A 154 -2.06 1.07 1.97
C GLY A 154 -2.28 1.66 0.57
N LEU A 155 -3.36 1.27 -0.11
CA LEU A 155 -3.71 1.65 -1.48
C LEU A 155 -2.69 1.19 -2.54
N ASN A 156 -1.80 0.26 -2.19
CA ASN A 156 -0.73 -0.20 -3.08
C ASN A 156 -1.27 -0.77 -4.39
N LYS A 157 -0.63 -0.40 -5.49
CA LYS A 157 -0.86 -0.94 -6.83
C LYS A 157 0.43 -1.36 -7.53
N GLY A 158 1.54 -1.29 -6.82
CA GLY A 158 2.83 -1.73 -7.29
C GLY A 158 3.92 -0.68 -7.21
N ILE A 159 5.07 -1.03 -7.75
CA ILE A 159 6.24 -0.17 -7.81
C ILE A 159 6.91 -0.27 -9.18
N ILE A 160 7.61 0.78 -9.56
CA ILE A 160 8.48 0.79 -10.75
C ILE A 160 9.92 0.90 -10.28
N LEU A 161 10.73 -0.10 -10.65
CA LEU A 161 12.15 -0.18 -10.34
C LEU A 161 12.99 0.42 -11.48
N SER A 162 14.05 1.11 -11.15
CA SER A 162 15.10 1.45 -12.12
C SER A 162 15.86 0.18 -12.53
N LYS A 163 16.15 0.03 -13.83
CA LYS A 163 16.78 -1.17 -14.41
C LYS A 163 18.12 -1.58 -13.76
N ASN A 164 18.85 -0.65 -13.16
CA ASN A 164 20.23 -0.88 -12.72
C ASN A 164 20.49 -0.58 -11.22
N ASN A 165 19.60 0.13 -10.55
CA ASN A 165 19.91 0.67 -9.20
C ASN A 165 19.71 -0.32 -8.06
N TRP A 166 18.80 -1.28 -8.20
CA TRP A 166 18.52 -2.27 -7.15
C TRP A 166 19.59 -3.39 -7.05
N GLN A 167 20.46 -3.49 -8.06
CA GLN A 167 21.52 -4.50 -8.12
C GLN A 167 22.88 -4.00 -7.60
N THR A 168 23.04 -2.68 -7.42
CA THR A 168 24.31 -2.10 -6.97
C THR A 168 24.41 -2.04 -5.46
N SER A 169 25.63 -2.14 -4.93
CA SER A 169 25.94 -2.03 -3.50
C SER A 169 25.41 -0.74 -2.87
N ALA A 170 25.11 -0.81 -1.57
CA ALA A 170 24.49 0.25 -0.79
C ALA A 170 25.13 1.63 -1.07
N LYS A 171 24.36 2.53 -1.68
CA LYS A 171 24.67 3.95 -1.67
C LYS A 171 24.19 4.52 -0.34
N VAL A 172 25.04 5.26 0.33
CA VAL A 172 24.63 6.08 1.46
C VAL A 172 24.15 7.41 0.89
N TYR A 173 22.91 7.76 1.14
CA TYR A 173 22.35 9.06 0.79
C TYR A 173 22.50 9.98 2.02
N PRO A 174 23.12 11.16 1.91
CA PRO A 174 23.12 12.16 2.96
C PRO A 174 21.68 12.57 3.34
N GLU A 175 21.46 12.99 4.58
CA GLU A 175 20.16 13.52 5.04
C GLU A 175 19.66 14.72 4.23
N THR A 176 20.58 15.42 3.55
CA THR A 176 20.30 16.55 2.67
C THR A 176 19.94 16.14 1.25
N SER A 177 19.89 14.84 0.94
CA SER A 177 19.51 14.37 -0.40
C SER A 177 18.04 14.69 -0.66
N VAL A 178 17.77 15.21 -1.85
CA VAL A 178 16.42 15.50 -2.33
C VAL A 178 16.01 14.39 -3.28
N LEU A 179 14.81 13.87 -3.08
CA LEU A 179 14.13 12.97 -4.02
C LEU A 179 13.02 13.78 -4.70
N SER A 180 13.10 13.95 -6.01
CA SER A 180 12.08 14.69 -6.76
C SER A 180 11.36 13.79 -7.76
N LEU A 181 10.12 14.15 -8.06
CA LEU A 181 9.26 13.50 -9.04
C LEU A 181 8.91 14.48 -10.16
N GLU A 182 9.15 14.07 -11.39
CA GLU A 182 8.83 14.87 -12.58
C GLU A 182 7.77 14.16 -13.44
N ILE A 183 6.82 14.94 -13.98
CA ILE A 183 5.88 14.49 -15.00
C ILE A 183 6.03 15.39 -16.23
N ASN A 184 6.28 14.78 -17.38
CA ASN A 184 6.46 15.51 -18.66
C ASN A 184 7.52 16.63 -18.59
N GLY A 185 8.58 16.41 -17.82
CA GLY A 185 9.67 17.37 -17.65
C GLY A 185 9.38 18.51 -16.67
N SER A 186 8.29 18.43 -15.92
CA SER A 186 7.95 19.37 -14.84
C SER A 186 8.02 18.67 -13.49
N GLU A 187 8.79 19.23 -12.56
CA GLU A 187 8.83 18.77 -11.18
C GLU A 187 7.46 19.01 -10.53
N ILE A 188 6.92 17.98 -9.89
CA ILE A 188 5.60 18.01 -9.25
C ILE A 188 5.68 17.77 -7.74
N ASP A 189 6.78 17.21 -7.25
CA ASP A 189 7.01 16.95 -5.83
C ASP A 189 8.52 16.83 -5.55
N SER A 190 8.94 17.21 -4.31
CA SER A 190 10.33 17.09 -3.83
C SER A 190 10.45 17.12 -2.31
#